data_d11da5fd91d06e841224bc9e64b4d5aa
#
_entry.id   d11da5fd91d06e841224bc9e64b4d5aa
#
_cell.length_a   1.000
_cell.length_b   1.000
_cell.length_c   1.000
_cell.angle_alpha   90.00
_cell.angle_beta   90.00
_cell.angle_gamma   90.00
#
_symmetry.space_group_name_H-M   'P 1'
#
loop_
_entity.id
_entity.type
_entity.pdbx_description
1 polymer ?
#
loop_
_entity_poly.entity_id
_entity_poly.type
_entity_poly.pdbx_seq_one_letter_code
_entity_poly.pdbx_strand_id
1 'polypeptide(L)'
;GAKKNDVVVFTPATAYEGRDTEIATLLKVSKEEVANHTGKFSFQIDSISRFMPAELNEEFLKGVFGEEAGITTEEQAREAIKAQIAKVQEADSNFKLLLDAKKYFCEKAGDVKFPDALLKRIMKDNNQDKEESFVEENYDASIKELKWDLVRNALCKQLEIKVEKEDLKAAAVEATRFQFMQYGINNIPEEYVEHMAEDMLKKENQVQGLFNRALDSKLSAKIKETAKLDKKTVSKEEFNKLFAE
;
A
#
# COMPACT_ATOMS: atom_id res chain seq x y z
N GLY A 1 -23.92 -7.27 36.11
CA GLY A 1 -24.88 -6.40 36.74
C GLY A 1 -24.30 -5.19 37.48
N ALA A 2 -22.96 -4.97 37.44
CA ALA A 2 -22.33 -3.82 38.10
C ALA A 2 -22.66 -2.51 37.42
N LYS A 3 -22.75 -1.43 38.19
CA LYS A 3 -23.08 -0.07 37.71
C LYS A 3 -21.94 0.88 38.00
N LYS A 4 -21.98 2.06 37.37
CA LYS A 4 -21.08 3.16 37.70
C LYS A 4 -21.18 3.50 39.19
N ASN A 5 -20.06 3.75 39.85
CA ASN A 5 -19.87 3.99 41.28
C ASN A 5 -20.00 2.76 42.19
N ASP A 6 -20.32 1.58 41.69
CA ASP A 6 -20.26 0.36 42.49
C ASP A 6 -18.83 0.07 42.95
N VAL A 7 -18.70 -0.40 44.20
CA VAL A 7 -17.42 -0.84 44.74
C VAL A 7 -17.37 -2.37 44.69
N VAL A 8 -16.41 -2.88 43.95
CA VAL A 8 -16.19 -4.33 43.78
C VAL A 8 -14.96 -4.76 44.58
N VAL A 9 -15.13 -5.79 45.41
CA VAL A 9 -14.04 -6.43 46.18
C VAL A 9 -13.63 -7.71 45.49
N PHE A 10 -12.34 -7.90 45.26
CA PHE A 10 -11.79 -9.05 44.54
C PHE A 10 -10.41 -9.45 45.07
N THR A 11 -9.99 -10.66 44.74
CA THR A 11 -8.63 -11.13 44.98
C THR A 11 -7.93 -11.22 43.63
N PRO A 12 -6.86 -10.47 43.36
CA PRO A 12 -6.21 -10.42 42.04
C PRO A 12 -5.83 -11.80 41.52
N ALA A 13 -5.20 -12.65 42.33
CA ALA A 13 -4.79 -13.98 41.94
C ALA A 13 -5.95 -14.85 41.41
N THR A 14 -7.13 -14.72 42.02
CA THR A 14 -8.34 -15.47 41.60
C THR A 14 -8.98 -14.84 40.39
N ALA A 15 -9.07 -13.51 40.34
CA ALA A 15 -9.72 -12.79 39.25
C ALA A 15 -8.96 -12.88 37.90
N TYR A 16 -7.64 -13.00 37.98
CA TYR A 16 -6.77 -13.09 36.79
C TYR A 16 -6.16 -14.51 36.62
N GLU A 17 -6.70 -15.52 37.30
CA GLU A 17 -6.29 -16.92 37.14
C GLU A 17 -4.78 -17.14 37.26
N GLY A 18 -4.10 -16.37 38.14
CA GLY A 18 -2.66 -16.46 38.36
C GLY A 18 -1.80 -15.86 37.26
N ARG A 19 -2.34 -14.99 36.39
CA ARG A 19 -1.59 -14.28 35.36
C ARG A 19 -0.80 -13.12 35.97
N ASP A 20 0.39 -13.42 36.50
CA ASP A 20 1.22 -12.49 37.30
C ASP A 20 1.54 -11.20 36.57
N THR A 21 1.74 -11.23 35.25
CA THR A 21 2.04 -10.00 34.44
C THR A 21 0.85 -9.02 34.46
N GLU A 22 -0.37 -9.52 34.37
CA GLU A 22 -1.58 -8.70 34.42
C GLU A 22 -1.83 -8.16 35.83
N ILE A 23 -1.59 -9.00 36.86
CA ILE A 23 -1.70 -8.60 38.26
C ILE A 23 -0.67 -7.53 38.60
N ALA A 24 0.59 -7.68 38.15
CA ALA A 24 1.67 -6.72 38.31
C ALA A 24 1.30 -5.35 37.71
N THR A 25 0.76 -5.36 36.51
CA THR A 25 0.28 -4.14 35.83
C THR A 25 -0.88 -3.49 36.57
N LEU A 26 -1.84 -4.26 37.04
CA LEU A 26 -3.00 -3.80 37.79
C LEU A 26 -2.59 -3.11 39.10
N LEU A 27 -1.71 -3.78 39.86
CA LEU A 27 -1.27 -3.31 41.19
C LEU A 27 -0.11 -2.30 41.12
N LYS A 28 0.46 -2.06 39.91
CA LYS A 28 1.64 -1.22 39.68
C LYS A 28 2.86 -1.64 40.51
N VAL A 29 3.09 -2.93 40.56
CA VAL A 29 4.22 -3.59 41.28
C VAL A 29 5.06 -4.40 40.29
N SER A 30 6.25 -4.84 40.70
CA SER A 30 7.04 -5.76 39.89
C SER A 30 6.40 -7.17 39.89
N LYS A 31 6.72 -8.00 38.90
CA LYS A 31 6.20 -9.37 38.80
C LYS A 31 6.59 -10.23 39.96
N GLU A 32 7.78 -10.03 40.51
CA GLU A 32 8.33 -10.74 41.68
C GLU A 32 7.57 -10.38 42.96
N GLU A 33 7.02 -9.17 43.05
CA GLU A 33 6.25 -8.70 44.21
C GLU A 33 4.81 -9.15 44.20
N VAL A 34 4.27 -9.65 43.08
CA VAL A 34 2.86 -10.12 42.97
C VAL A 34 2.53 -11.15 44.06
N ALA A 35 3.47 -12.09 44.36
CA ALA A 35 3.29 -13.11 45.36
C ALA A 35 3.05 -12.57 46.79
N ASN A 36 3.47 -11.33 47.06
CA ASN A 36 3.28 -10.66 48.35
C ASN A 36 1.89 -10.02 48.49
N HIS A 37 1.15 -9.90 47.40
CA HIS A 37 -0.14 -9.19 47.33
C HIS A 37 -1.33 -10.17 47.21
N THR A 38 -1.46 -11.08 48.15
CA THR A 38 -2.51 -12.11 48.17
C THR A 38 -3.84 -11.66 48.80
N GLY A 39 -3.91 -10.42 49.30
CA GLY A 39 -5.07 -9.86 49.96
C GLY A 39 -6.25 -9.56 49.08
N LYS A 40 -7.34 -9.11 49.70
CA LYS A 40 -8.51 -8.58 48.99
C LYS A 40 -8.27 -7.11 48.67
N PHE A 41 -8.57 -6.74 47.44
CA PHE A 41 -8.54 -5.38 46.95
C PHE A 41 -9.94 -4.92 46.60
N SER A 42 -10.15 -3.62 46.59
CA SER A 42 -11.41 -3.02 46.10
C SER A 42 -11.11 -2.00 45.03
N PHE A 43 -11.97 -1.91 44.05
CA PHE A 43 -11.99 -0.80 43.10
C PHE A 43 -13.40 -0.27 42.93
N GLN A 44 -13.51 1.02 42.68
CA GLN A 44 -14.77 1.67 42.32
C GLN A 44 -14.86 1.76 40.79
N ILE A 45 -16.01 1.41 40.25
CA ILE A 45 -16.27 1.52 38.81
C ILE A 45 -16.51 2.98 38.46
N ASP A 46 -15.58 3.60 37.79
CA ASP A 46 -15.68 4.99 37.32
C ASP A 46 -16.48 5.09 36.00
N SER A 47 -16.18 4.20 35.05
CA SER A 47 -16.88 4.14 33.77
C SER A 47 -17.06 2.72 33.28
N ILE A 48 -18.09 2.49 32.50
CA ILE A 48 -18.35 1.21 31.85
C ILE A 48 -18.46 1.49 30.36
N SER A 49 -17.51 0.93 29.57
CA SER A 49 -17.55 1.00 28.13
C SER A 49 -17.99 -0.35 27.55
N ARG A 50 -18.87 -0.32 26.59
CA ARG A 50 -19.31 -1.51 25.87
C ARG A 50 -19.11 -1.29 24.40
N PHE A 51 -18.39 -2.20 23.76
CA PHE A 51 -18.32 -2.22 22.32
C PHE A 51 -19.67 -2.68 21.76
N MET A 52 -20.27 -1.85 20.92
CA MET A 52 -21.50 -2.16 20.20
C MET A 52 -21.28 -1.85 18.71
N PRO A 53 -21.82 -2.68 17.79
CA PRO A 53 -21.84 -2.31 16.40
C PRO A 53 -22.54 -0.96 16.22
N ALA A 54 -21.96 -0.10 15.39
CA ALA A 54 -22.59 1.17 15.05
C ALA A 54 -23.84 0.93 14.18
N GLU A 55 -24.85 1.75 14.34
CA GLU A 55 -25.97 1.77 13.41
C GLU A 55 -25.55 2.44 12.10
N LEU A 56 -26.00 1.89 10.96
CA LEU A 56 -25.72 2.47 9.63
C LEU A 56 -26.62 3.69 9.38
N ASN A 57 -26.48 4.69 10.24
CA ASN A 57 -27.18 5.95 10.14
C ASN A 57 -26.34 7.02 9.41
N GLU A 58 -26.95 8.16 9.11
CA GLU A 58 -26.30 9.26 8.40
C GLU A 58 -25.05 9.78 9.11
N GLU A 59 -25.08 9.87 10.45
CA GLU A 59 -23.94 10.33 11.26
C GLU A 59 -22.74 9.38 11.12
N PHE A 60 -22.98 8.08 11.21
CA PHE A 60 -21.96 7.07 10.99
C PHE A 60 -21.37 7.13 9.57
N LEU A 61 -22.23 7.24 8.55
CA LEU A 61 -21.80 7.31 7.16
C LEU A 61 -20.98 8.58 6.87
N LYS A 62 -21.37 9.72 7.42
CA LYS A 62 -20.57 10.96 7.36
C LYS A 62 -19.21 10.80 8.03
N GLY A 63 -19.17 10.13 9.18
CA GLY A 63 -17.91 9.84 9.89
C GLY A 63 -16.96 8.96 9.10
N VAL A 64 -17.50 7.97 8.36
CA VAL A 64 -16.69 7.02 7.57
C VAL A 64 -16.24 7.60 6.23
N PHE A 65 -17.13 8.27 5.50
CA PHE A 65 -16.88 8.75 4.13
C PHE A 65 -16.50 10.23 4.06
N GLY A 66 -16.68 10.97 5.14
CA GLY A 66 -16.53 12.42 5.18
C GLY A 66 -17.86 13.14 4.85
N GLU A 67 -18.06 14.32 5.43
CA GLU A 67 -19.29 15.11 5.24
C GLU A 67 -19.48 15.55 3.79
N GLU A 68 -18.39 15.85 3.08
CA GLU A 68 -18.41 16.32 1.69
C GLU A 68 -18.74 15.21 0.67
N ALA A 69 -18.64 13.94 1.06
CA ALA A 69 -18.95 12.82 0.17
C ALA A 69 -20.45 12.70 -0.17
N GLY A 70 -21.34 13.36 0.61
CA GLY A 70 -22.79 13.34 0.40
C GLY A 70 -23.45 11.96 0.55
N ILE A 71 -22.76 11.01 1.22
CA ILE A 71 -23.24 9.65 1.45
C ILE A 71 -24.05 9.62 2.73
N THR A 72 -25.37 9.44 2.60
CA THR A 72 -26.31 9.49 3.71
C THR A 72 -27.12 8.21 3.88
N THR A 73 -27.07 7.30 2.90
CA THR A 73 -27.81 6.03 2.91
C THR A 73 -26.90 4.83 2.74
N GLU A 74 -27.34 3.67 3.23
CA GLU A 74 -26.61 2.41 3.07
C GLU A 74 -26.41 2.05 1.59
N GLU A 75 -27.38 2.32 0.73
CA GLU A 75 -27.26 2.07 -0.71
C GLU A 75 -26.14 2.91 -1.33
N GLN A 76 -26.08 4.20 -1.03
CA GLN A 76 -25.00 5.09 -1.49
C GLN A 76 -23.64 4.62 -0.98
N ALA A 77 -23.55 4.19 0.28
CA ALA A 77 -22.33 3.66 0.87
C ALA A 77 -21.87 2.38 0.14
N ARG A 78 -22.78 1.46 -0.15
CA ARG A 78 -22.48 0.22 -0.91
C ARG A 78 -21.98 0.51 -2.32
N GLU A 79 -22.61 1.45 -3.02
CA GLU A 79 -22.17 1.85 -4.37
C GLU A 79 -20.81 2.56 -4.32
N ALA A 80 -20.55 3.40 -3.33
CA ALA A 80 -19.25 4.05 -3.14
C ALA A 80 -18.14 3.01 -2.88
N ILE A 81 -18.38 2.05 -2.00
CA ILE A 81 -17.43 0.96 -1.72
C ILE A 81 -17.21 0.11 -2.97
N LYS A 82 -18.27 -0.23 -3.71
CA LYS A 82 -18.17 -1.00 -4.95
C LYS A 82 -17.37 -0.25 -6.01
N ALA A 83 -17.59 1.05 -6.17
CA ALA A 83 -16.82 1.88 -7.08
C ALA A 83 -15.34 1.96 -6.68
N GLN A 84 -15.05 2.07 -5.39
CA GLN A 84 -13.69 2.06 -4.88
C GLN A 84 -12.98 0.72 -5.13
N ILE A 85 -13.64 -0.40 -4.86
CA ILE A 85 -13.12 -1.74 -5.15
C ILE A 85 -12.86 -1.90 -6.64
N ALA A 86 -13.80 -1.49 -7.50
CA ALA A 86 -13.64 -1.55 -8.95
C ALA A 86 -12.45 -0.74 -9.44
N LYS A 87 -12.23 0.45 -8.88
CA LYS A 87 -11.07 1.31 -9.20
C LYS A 87 -9.74 0.64 -8.82
N VAL A 88 -9.67 0.01 -7.66
CA VAL A 88 -8.47 -0.74 -7.22
C VAL A 88 -8.21 -1.93 -8.16
N GLN A 89 -9.26 -2.72 -8.46
CA GLN A 89 -9.14 -3.87 -9.36
C GLN A 89 -8.77 -3.46 -10.79
N GLU A 90 -9.24 -2.30 -11.26
CA GLU A 90 -8.83 -1.77 -12.55
C GLU A 90 -7.35 -1.38 -12.56
N ALA A 91 -6.85 -0.75 -11.50
CA ALA A 91 -5.43 -0.43 -11.35
C ALA A 91 -4.56 -1.70 -11.35
N ASP A 92 -4.95 -2.71 -10.60
CA ASP A 92 -4.27 -4.01 -10.56
C ASP A 92 -4.27 -4.69 -11.94
N SER A 93 -5.40 -4.65 -12.66
CA SER A 93 -5.51 -5.18 -14.03
C SER A 93 -4.64 -4.44 -15.02
N ASN A 94 -4.53 -3.11 -14.89
CA ASN A 94 -3.65 -2.29 -15.74
C ASN A 94 -2.18 -2.60 -15.45
N PHE A 95 -1.83 -2.83 -14.18
CA PHE A 95 -0.49 -3.26 -13.81
C PHE A 95 -0.16 -4.65 -14.38
N LYS A 96 -1.09 -5.62 -14.29
CA LYS A 96 -0.90 -6.93 -14.91
C LYS A 96 -0.75 -6.83 -16.43
N LEU A 97 -1.55 -5.98 -17.09
CA LEU A 97 -1.41 -5.72 -18.53
C LEU A 97 -0.01 -5.20 -18.87
N LEU A 98 0.55 -4.31 -18.05
CA LEU A 98 1.92 -3.80 -18.24
C LEU A 98 2.96 -4.91 -18.10
N LEU A 99 2.81 -5.81 -17.12
CA LEU A 99 3.71 -6.97 -16.96
C LEU A 99 3.64 -7.92 -18.15
N ASP A 100 2.43 -8.21 -18.64
CA ASP A 100 2.23 -9.04 -19.83
C ASP A 100 2.79 -8.39 -21.09
N ALA A 101 2.62 -7.09 -21.24
CA ALA A 101 3.20 -6.30 -22.33
C ALA A 101 4.75 -6.32 -22.26
N LYS A 102 5.32 -6.14 -21.04
CA LYS A 102 6.77 -6.25 -20.82
C LYS A 102 7.29 -7.59 -21.30
N LYS A 103 6.68 -8.70 -20.86
CA LYS A 103 7.05 -10.05 -21.28
C LYS A 103 6.95 -10.21 -22.80
N TYR A 104 5.80 -9.91 -23.37
CA TYR A 104 5.53 -10.04 -24.81
C TYR A 104 6.48 -9.24 -25.68
N PHE A 105 6.70 -7.97 -25.38
CA PHE A 105 7.55 -7.12 -26.21
C PHE A 105 9.03 -7.40 -26.01
N CYS A 106 9.47 -7.80 -24.82
CA CYS A 106 10.84 -8.25 -24.59
C CYS A 106 11.14 -9.56 -25.31
N GLU A 107 10.20 -10.49 -25.38
CA GLU A 107 10.31 -11.72 -26.17
C GLU A 107 10.37 -11.39 -27.68
N LYS A 108 9.51 -10.51 -28.16
CA LYS A 108 9.52 -10.06 -29.56
C LYS A 108 10.78 -9.33 -29.97
N ALA A 109 11.41 -8.58 -29.06
CA ALA A 109 12.67 -7.90 -29.32
C ALA A 109 13.84 -8.90 -29.53
N GLY A 110 13.66 -10.18 -29.15
CA GLY A 110 14.67 -11.22 -29.29
C GLY A 110 15.91 -10.96 -28.42
N ASP A 111 17.04 -11.53 -28.82
CA ASP A 111 18.30 -11.40 -28.08
C ASP A 111 18.96 -10.06 -28.38
N VAL A 112 18.97 -9.19 -27.38
CA VAL A 112 19.70 -7.92 -27.42
C VAL A 112 21.08 -8.15 -26.81
N LYS A 113 22.13 -7.85 -27.58
CA LYS A 113 23.52 -7.96 -27.10
C LYS A 113 23.90 -6.70 -26.33
N PHE A 114 24.38 -6.90 -25.12
CA PHE A 114 24.87 -5.83 -24.25
C PHE A 114 26.38 -5.89 -24.10
N PRO A 115 27.06 -4.76 -23.84
CA PRO A 115 28.49 -4.75 -23.51
C PRO A 115 28.69 -5.12 -22.05
N ASP A 116 28.54 -6.41 -21.71
CA ASP A 116 28.48 -6.93 -20.34
C ASP A 116 29.64 -6.47 -19.46
N ALA A 117 30.86 -6.50 -19.97
CA ALA A 117 32.04 -6.07 -19.21
C ALA A 117 31.97 -4.59 -18.79
N LEU A 118 31.45 -3.73 -19.68
CA LEU A 118 31.26 -2.31 -19.38
C LEU A 118 30.14 -2.11 -18.36
N LEU A 119 29.01 -2.79 -18.55
CA LEU A 119 27.84 -2.66 -17.67
C LEU A 119 28.13 -3.18 -16.26
N LYS A 120 28.82 -4.32 -16.13
CA LYS A 120 29.27 -4.83 -14.83
C LYS A 120 30.20 -3.83 -14.12
N ARG A 121 31.11 -3.19 -14.86
CA ARG A 121 31.98 -2.16 -14.29
C ARG A 121 31.19 -0.95 -13.81
N ILE A 122 30.27 -0.42 -14.62
CA ILE A 122 29.39 0.70 -14.23
C ILE A 122 28.57 0.32 -13.00
N MET A 123 28.02 -0.90 -12.96
CA MET A 123 27.25 -1.37 -11.81
C MET A 123 28.10 -1.45 -10.54
N LYS A 124 29.35 -1.88 -10.64
CA LYS A 124 30.31 -1.90 -9.52
C LYS A 124 30.66 -0.49 -9.06
N ASP A 125 30.92 0.41 -10.01
CA ASP A 125 31.28 1.81 -9.70
C ASP A 125 30.12 2.57 -9.01
N ASN A 126 28.87 2.24 -9.36
CA ASN A 126 27.68 2.85 -8.76
C ASN A 126 27.28 2.23 -7.40
N ASN A 127 27.87 1.09 -7.00
CA ASN A 127 27.52 0.35 -5.79
C ASN A 127 28.80 -0.01 -4.99
N GLN A 128 29.66 0.97 -4.79
CA GLN A 128 30.95 0.78 -4.07
C GLN A 128 30.78 0.42 -2.59
N ASP A 129 29.62 0.67 -2.02
CA ASP A 129 29.22 0.34 -0.65
C ASP A 129 28.72 -1.11 -0.49
N LYS A 130 28.56 -1.84 -1.59
CA LYS A 130 28.04 -3.22 -1.62
C LYS A 130 29.17 -4.24 -1.65
N GLU A 131 28.83 -5.47 -1.25
CA GLU A 131 29.75 -6.62 -1.32
C GLU A 131 30.16 -6.95 -2.75
N GLU A 132 31.29 -7.61 -2.89
CA GLU A 132 31.89 -7.93 -4.21
C GLU A 132 30.99 -8.86 -5.04
N SER A 133 30.21 -9.73 -4.40
CA SER A 133 29.22 -10.62 -5.04
C SER A 133 28.01 -9.90 -5.62
N PHE A 134 27.70 -8.68 -5.14
CA PHE A 134 26.50 -7.92 -5.49
C PHE A 134 26.27 -7.82 -7.00
N VAL A 135 27.35 -7.55 -7.78
CA VAL A 135 27.25 -7.39 -9.23
C VAL A 135 26.84 -8.70 -9.89
N GLU A 136 27.50 -9.82 -9.52
CA GLU A 136 27.20 -11.11 -10.13
C GLU A 136 25.79 -11.61 -9.80
N GLU A 137 25.32 -11.37 -8.57
CA GLU A 137 24.00 -11.78 -8.11
C GLU A 137 22.86 -10.97 -8.75
N ASN A 138 23.12 -9.70 -9.09
CA ASN A 138 22.07 -8.78 -9.56
C ASN A 138 22.18 -8.42 -11.05
N TYR A 139 23.26 -8.83 -11.72
CA TYR A 139 23.51 -8.44 -13.11
C TYR A 139 22.40 -8.88 -14.07
N ASP A 140 22.00 -10.15 -14.01
CA ASP A 140 20.99 -10.70 -14.91
C ASP A 140 19.63 -10.01 -14.75
N ALA A 141 19.25 -9.67 -13.52
CA ALA A 141 18.03 -8.92 -13.25
C ALA A 141 18.14 -7.50 -13.82
N SER A 142 19.29 -6.84 -13.62
CA SER A 142 19.53 -5.48 -14.14
C SER A 142 19.53 -5.43 -15.68
N ILE A 143 20.05 -6.44 -16.35
CA ILE A 143 20.00 -6.54 -17.82
C ILE A 143 18.58 -6.75 -18.33
N LYS A 144 17.77 -7.54 -17.65
CA LYS A 144 16.34 -7.69 -18.00
C LYS A 144 15.59 -6.37 -17.88
N GLU A 145 15.85 -5.61 -16.82
CA GLU A 145 15.24 -4.27 -16.66
C GLU A 145 15.75 -3.29 -17.71
N LEU A 146 17.05 -3.27 -18.00
CA LEU A 146 17.63 -2.43 -19.05
C LEU A 146 17.04 -2.76 -20.42
N LYS A 147 16.87 -4.04 -20.73
CA LYS A 147 16.20 -4.49 -21.96
C LYS A 147 14.77 -3.94 -22.03
N TRP A 148 14.02 -4.04 -20.93
CA TRP A 148 12.68 -3.47 -20.86
C TRP A 148 12.68 -1.96 -21.08
N ASP A 149 13.58 -1.23 -20.44
CA ASP A 149 13.67 0.23 -20.61
C ASP A 149 13.90 0.62 -22.07
N LEU A 150 14.77 -0.10 -22.78
CA LEU A 150 15.01 0.14 -24.20
C LEU A 150 13.76 -0.15 -25.04
N VAL A 151 13.10 -1.28 -24.79
CA VAL A 151 11.87 -1.67 -25.49
C VAL A 151 10.74 -0.69 -25.18
N ARG A 152 10.54 -0.32 -23.93
CA ARG A 152 9.54 0.66 -23.49
C ARG A 152 9.76 2.00 -24.19
N ASN A 153 10.99 2.49 -24.18
CA ASN A 153 11.32 3.76 -24.84
C ASN A 153 11.06 3.72 -26.36
N ALA A 154 11.36 2.61 -27.02
CA ALA A 154 11.05 2.42 -28.43
C ALA A 154 9.53 2.41 -28.69
N LEU A 155 8.75 1.71 -27.84
CA LEU A 155 7.29 1.68 -27.91
C LEU A 155 6.69 3.06 -27.68
N CYS A 156 7.15 3.77 -26.66
CA CYS A 156 6.67 5.13 -26.37
C CYS A 156 6.95 6.09 -27.52
N LYS A 157 8.12 5.97 -28.14
CA LYS A 157 8.46 6.76 -29.33
C LYS A 157 7.56 6.43 -30.52
N GLN A 158 7.31 5.14 -30.77
CA GLN A 158 6.46 4.67 -31.87
C GLN A 158 4.99 5.08 -31.67
N LEU A 159 4.52 5.06 -30.42
CA LEU A 159 3.14 5.41 -30.04
C LEU A 159 2.97 6.91 -29.74
N GLU A 160 4.02 7.71 -29.95
CA GLU A 160 4.06 9.17 -29.72
C GLU A 160 3.65 9.57 -28.28
N ILE A 161 3.97 8.71 -27.29
CA ILE A 161 3.67 8.95 -25.89
C ILE A 161 4.67 9.97 -25.34
N LYS A 162 4.14 11.06 -24.79
CA LYS A 162 4.89 12.09 -24.09
C LYS A 162 4.37 12.21 -22.66
N VAL A 163 5.28 12.42 -21.73
CA VAL A 163 4.96 12.71 -20.34
C VAL A 163 5.01 14.21 -20.14
N GLU A 164 3.88 14.79 -19.78
CA GLU A 164 3.73 16.21 -19.49
C GLU A 164 3.83 16.46 -17.97
N LYS A 165 3.85 17.73 -17.56
CA LYS A 165 3.96 18.08 -16.13
C LYS A 165 2.77 17.59 -15.31
N GLU A 166 1.60 17.61 -15.90
CA GLU A 166 0.35 17.13 -15.33
C GLU A 166 0.39 15.62 -15.04
N ASP A 167 1.02 14.84 -15.93
CA ASP A 167 1.21 13.39 -15.74
C ASP A 167 2.14 13.12 -14.55
N LEU A 168 3.20 13.92 -14.41
CA LEU A 168 4.13 13.82 -13.27
C LEU A 168 3.43 14.18 -11.95
N LYS A 169 2.60 15.25 -11.96
CA LYS A 169 1.81 15.63 -10.79
C LYS A 169 0.84 14.52 -10.43
N ALA A 170 0.13 13.95 -11.40
CA ALA A 170 -0.78 12.82 -11.16
C ALA A 170 -0.05 11.61 -10.58
N ALA A 171 1.10 11.22 -11.14
CA ALA A 171 1.92 10.12 -10.62
C ALA A 171 2.42 10.38 -9.18
N ALA A 172 2.78 11.63 -8.85
CA ALA A 172 3.19 12.01 -7.50
C ALA A 172 2.03 11.93 -6.50
N VAL A 173 0.84 12.40 -6.89
CA VAL A 173 -0.39 12.28 -6.09
C VAL A 173 -0.74 10.83 -5.82
N GLU A 174 -0.71 9.97 -6.83
CA GLU A 174 -0.95 8.54 -6.67
C GLU A 174 0.08 7.87 -5.76
N ALA A 175 1.37 8.19 -5.93
CA ALA A 175 2.43 7.67 -5.07
C ALA A 175 2.25 8.10 -3.61
N THR A 176 1.87 9.35 -3.37
CA THR A 176 1.57 9.88 -2.04
C THR A 176 0.39 9.14 -1.41
N ARG A 177 -0.74 9.01 -2.13
CA ARG A 177 -1.92 8.27 -1.63
C ARG A 177 -1.59 6.82 -1.32
N PHE A 178 -0.83 6.14 -2.18
CA PHE A 178 -0.39 4.76 -1.97
C PHE A 178 0.48 4.63 -0.71
N GLN A 179 1.41 5.56 -0.50
CA GLN A 179 2.24 5.58 0.70
C GLN A 179 1.41 5.68 1.98
N PHE A 180 0.44 6.58 2.03
CA PHE A 180 -0.45 6.72 3.19
C PHE A 180 -1.34 5.49 3.40
N MET A 181 -1.85 4.91 2.33
CA MET A 181 -2.66 3.69 2.38
C MET A 181 -1.88 2.51 3.01
N GLN A 182 -0.57 2.41 2.76
CA GLN A 182 0.28 1.41 3.42
C GLN A 182 0.36 1.59 4.94
N TYR A 183 0.19 2.82 5.44
CA TYR A 183 0.10 3.11 6.88
C TYR A 183 -1.34 3.06 7.42
N GLY A 184 -2.30 2.58 6.62
CA GLY A 184 -3.72 2.48 7.00
C GLY A 184 -4.47 3.83 7.03
N ILE A 185 -3.88 4.90 6.47
CA ILE A 185 -4.47 6.23 6.43
C ILE A 185 -5.17 6.41 5.09
N ASN A 186 -6.50 6.33 5.09
CA ASN A 186 -7.30 6.38 3.86
C ASN A 186 -7.98 7.75 3.62
N ASN A 187 -8.21 8.53 4.68
CA ASN A 187 -8.84 9.84 4.60
C ASN A 187 -7.80 10.94 4.83
N ILE A 188 -7.19 11.41 3.75
CA ILE A 188 -6.21 12.49 3.78
C ILE A 188 -6.80 13.69 3.07
N PRO A 189 -6.75 14.89 3.66
CA PRO A 189 -7.18 16.12 2.97
C PRO A 189 -6.42 16.28 1.65
N GLU A 190 -7.14 16.64 0.58
CA GLU A 190 -6.58 16.77 -0.76
C GLU A 190 -5.41 17.75 -0.82
N GLU A 191 -5.55 18.89 -0.14
CA GLU A 191 -4.50 19.90 -0.03
C GLU A 191 -3.18 19.33 0.53
N TYR A 192 -3.27 18.41 1.50
CA TYR A 192 -2.08 17.77 2.08
C TYR A 192 -1.43 16.79 1.10
N VAL A 193 -2.26 16.03 0.37
CA VAL A 193 -1.76 15.10 -0.68
C VAL A 193 -1.08 15.87 -1.79
N GLU A 194 -1.67 16.98 -2.25
CA GLU A 194 -1.07 17.84 -3.29
C GLU A 194 0.25 18.46 -2.84
N HIS A 195 0.32 18.97 -1.61
CA HIS A 195 1.54 19.53 -1.06
C HIS A 195 2.67 18.50 -0.99
N MET A 196 2.38 17.29 -0.51
CA MET A 196 3.36 16.20 -0.46
C MET A 196 3.81 15.77 -1.85
N ALA A 197 2.88 15.70 -2.81
CA ALA A 197 3.19 15.38 -4.20
C ALA A 197 4.12 16.43 -4.83
N GLU A 198 3.88 17.72 -4.57
CA GLU A 198 4.77 18.80 -5.01
C GLU A 198 6.16 18.71 -4.39
N ASP A 199 6.26 18.33 -3.13
CA ASP A 199 7.56 18.12 -2.47
C ASP A 199 8.32 16.90 -3.02
N MET A 200 7.61 15.86 -3.45
CA MET A 200 8.22 14.74 -4.18
C MET A 200 8.81 15.20 -5.52
N LEU A 201 8.11 16.07 -6.24
CA LEU A 201 8.56 16.61 -7.54
C LEU A 201 9.78 17.54 -7.44
N LYS A 202 10.06 18.11 -6.27
CA LYS A 202 11.26 18.94 -6.03
C LYS A 202 12.53 18.11 -5.79
N LYS A 203 12.38 16.81 -5.50
CA LYS A 203 13.50 15.90 -5.18
C LYS A 203 13.96 15.15 -6.44
N GLU A 204 15.11 15.51 -6.98
CA GLU A 204 15.66 14.93 -8.21
C GLU A 204 15.69 13.40 -8.20
N ASN A 205 16.03 12.78 -7.07
CA ASN A 205 16.08 11.32 -6.93
C ASN A 205 14.70 10.65 -7.02
N GLN A 206 13.61 11.38 -6.86
CA GLN A 206 12.23 10.87 -6.96
C GLN A 206 11.60 11.13 -8.34
N VAL A 207 12.01 12.21 -9.00
CA VAL A 207 11.43 12.62 -10.29
C VAL A 207 11.58 11.53 -11.35
N GLN A 208 12.72 10.85 -11.43
CA GLN A 208 12.93 9.79 -12.41
C GLN A 208 11.96 8.61 -12.18
N GLY A 209 11.72 8.24 -10.92
CA GLY A 209 10.75 7.20 -10.57
C GLY A 209 9.32 7.60 -10.93
N LEU A 210 8.95 8.86 -10.69
CA LEU A 210 7.64 9.41 -11.05
C LEU A 210 7.46 9.48 -12.56
N PHE A 211 8.50 9.88 -13.29
CA PHE A 211 8.50 9.88 -14.75
C PHE A 211 8.26 8.47 -15.32
N ASN A 212 8.96 7.47 -14.81
CA ASN A 212 8.76 6.09 -15.24
C ASN A 212 7.34 5.61 -14.94
N ARG A 213 6.77 5.92 -13.78
CA ARG A 213 5.38 5.59 -13.44
C ARG A 213 4.38 6.25 -14.39
N ALA A 214 4.55 7.54 -14.66
CA ALA A 214 3.71 8.27 -15.60
C ALA A 214 3.80 7.66 -17.01
N LEU A 215 5.01 7.32 -17.45
CA LEU A 215 5.26 6.69 -18.75
C LEU A 215 4.59 5.31 -18.83
N ASP A 216 4.74 4.49 -17.81
CA ASP A 216 4.13 3.15 -17.73
C ASP A 216 2.59 3.22 -17.71
N SER A 217 2.02 4.18 -17.00
CA SER A 217 0.57 4.42 -16.98
C SER A 217 0.05 4.80 -18.38
N LYS A 218 0.70 5.75 -19.04
CA LYS A 218 0.33 6.18 -20.41
C LYS A 218 0.53 5.06 -21.43
N LEU A 219 1.60 4.29 -21.31
CA LEU A 219 1.86 3.15 -22.19
C LEU A 219 0.79 2.07 -22.00
N SER A 220 0.45 1.71 -20.76
CA SER A 220 -0.60 0.76 -20.46
C SER A 220 -1.96 1.20 -21.03
N ALA A 221 -2.32 2.48 -20.83
CA ALA A 221 -3.55 3.05 -21.39
C ALA A 221 -3.55 2.98 -22.93
N LYS A 222 -2.43 3.31 -23.57
CA LYS A 222 -2.33 3.26 -25.04
C LYS A 222 -2.37 1.85 -25.59
N ILE A 223 -1.75 0.88 -24.93
CA ILE A 223 -1.85 -0.55 -25.28
C ILE A 223 -3.29 -1.00 -25.14
N LYS A 224 -3.98 -0.64 -24.03
CA LYS A 224 -5.38 -0.99 -23.78
C LYS A 224 -6.32 -0.48 -24.87
N GLU A 225 -6.02 0.70 -25.43
CA GLU A 225 -6.79 1.33 -26.51
C GLU A 225 -6.52 0.70 -27.90
N THR A 226 -5.25 0.40 -28.19
CA THR A 226 -4.82 0.08 -29.57
C THR A 226 -4.59 -1.42 -29.82
N ALA A 227 -4.30 -2.20 -28.79
CA ALA A 227 -4.02 -3.62 -28.95
C ALA A 227 -5.27 -4.49 -28.85
N LYS A 228 -5.27 -5.62 -29.57
CA LYS A 228 -6.28 -6.65 -29.39
C LYS A 228 -5.95 -7.47 -28.14
N LEU A 229 -6.69 -7.24 -27.07
CA LEU A 229 -6.47 -7.88 -25.78
C LEU A 229 -7.35 -9.15 -25.64
N ASP A 230 -6.77 -10.23 -25.12
CA ASP A 230 -7.50 -11.39 -24.64
C ASP A 230 -7.96 -11.16 -23.20
N LYS A 231 -9.20 -10.67 -23.04
CA LYS A 231 -9.78 -10.34 -21.74
C LYS A 231 -10.41 -11.58 -21.12
N LYS A 232 -9.98 -11.94 -19.91
CA LYS A 232 -10.52 -13.05 -19.13
C LYS A 232 -11.13 -12.55 -17.84
N THR A 233 -12.32 -13.05 -17.52
CA THR A 233 -12.92 -12.83 -16.20
C THR A 233 -12.47 -13.96 -15.29
N VAL A 234 -11.84 -13.62 -14.17
CA VAL A 234 -11.29 -14.57 -13.20
C VAL A 234 -11.74 -14.20 -11.79
N SER A 235 -11.70 -15.14 -10.84
CA SER A 235 -11.88 -14.84 -9.43
C SER A 235 -10.71 -14.06 -8.85
N LYS A 236 -10.89 -13.44 -7.67
CA LYS A 236 -9.83 -12.72 -6.98
C LYS A 236 -8.64 -13.63 -6.66
N GLU A 237 -8.90 -14.87 -6.25
CA GLU A 237 -7.88 -15.87 -5.94
C GLU A 237 -7.08 -16.27 -7.19
N GLU A 238 -7.75 -16.46 -8.32
CA GLU A 238 -7.09 -16.75 -9.59
C GLU A 238 -6.28 -15.56 -10.06
N PHE A 239 -6.82 -14.34 -9.94
CA PHE A 239 -6.10 -13.11 -10.30
C PHE A 239 -4.81 -12.95 -9.50
N ASN A 240 -4.86 -13.15 -8.18
CA ASN A 240 -3.67 -13.05 -7.33
C ASN A 240 -2.57 -14.07 -7.71
N LYS A 241 -2.95 -15.27 -8.19
CA LYS A 241 -1.98 -16.26 -8.67
C LYS A 241 -1.22 -15.81 -9.92
N LEU A 242 -1.81 -14.94 -10.75
CA LEU A 242 -1.13 -14.42 -11.95
C LEU A 242 0.08 -13.52 -11.65
N PHE A 243 0.28 -13.11 -10.41
CA PHE A 243 1.45 -12.35 -9.96
C PHE A 243 2.52 -13.21 -9.30
N ALA A 244 2.23 -14.49 -9.06
CA ALA A 244 3.16 -15.43 -8.42
C ALA A 244 4.04 -16.17 -9.46
N GLU A 245 3.80 -15.98 -10.75
CA GLU A 245 4.61 -16.50 -11.88
C GLU A 245 5.62 -15.46 -12.37
#